data_89d677063918d88a5710dd6209f0726f
#
_entry.id   89d677063918d88a5710dd6209f0726f
#
_cell.length_a   1.000
_cell.length_b   1.000
_cell.length_c   1.000
_cell.angle_alpha   90.00
_cell.angle_beta   90.00
_cell.angle_gamma   90.00
#
_symmetry.space_group_name_H-M   'P 1'
#
loop_
_entity.id
_entity.type
_entity.pdbx_description
1 polymer ?
#
loop_
_entity_poly.entity_id
_entity_poly.type
_entity_poly.pdbx_seq_one_letter_code
_entity_poly.pdbx_strand_id
1 'polypeptide(L)'
;MGDSLAWAVGAMKLYDEKKFIDAINRVDSCFNIWGPEAGQKQKIIHDKGKSCPKIGKVSSREKRKIDKNYLMNDVSVALWVKARSLHELNEIELAKKSYGRCVYMTCGRQWDPNGWFWSPAINCASYARELVD
;
A
#
# COMPACT_ATOMS: atom_id res chain seq x y z
N MET A 1 -16.57 0.39 -1.13
CA MET A 1 -15.54 -0.65 -1.41
C MET A 1 -14.99 -0.54 -2.82
N GLY A 2 -15.86 -0.54 -3.83
CA GLY A 2 -15.44 -0.64 -5.24
C GLY A 2 -14.57 0.50 -5.71
N ASP A 3 -14.82 1.73 -5.27
CA ASP A 3 -14.13 2.91 -5.80
C ASP A 3 -12.66 2.96 -5.41
N SER A 4 -12.33 2.72 -4.14
CA SER A 4 -10.94 2.70 -3.70
C SER A 4 -10.20 1.48 -4.26
N LEU A 5 -10.90 0.36 -4.40
CA LEU A 5 -10.30 -0.83 -5.02
C LEU A 5 -9.98 -0.58 -6.49
N ALA A 6 -10.91 -0.01 -7.25
CA ALA A 6 -10.68 0.31 -8.67
C ALA A 6 -9.51 1.26 -8.85
N TRP A 7 -9.40 2.25 -7.98
CA TRP A 7 -8.29 3.20 -7.96
C TRP A 7 -6.94 2.49 -7.73
N ALA A 8 -6.86 1.65 -6.69
CA ALA A 8 -5.64 0.94 -6.35
C ALA A 8 -5.25 -0.09 -7.43
N VAL A 9 -6.22 -0.85 -7.93
CA VAL A 9 -5.98 -1.83 -9.01
C VAL A 9 -5.51 -1.13 -10.28
N GLY A 10 -6.13 0.00 -10.64
CA GLY A 10 -5.71 0.79 -11.80
C GLY A 10 -4.29 1.32 -11.66
N ALA A 11 -3.90 1.77 -10.46
CA ALA A 11 -2.55 2.23 -10.19
C ALA A 11 -1.54 1.09 -10.37
N MET A 12 -1.84 -0.09 -9.80
CA MET A 12 -0.97 -1.26 -9.92
C MET A 12 -0.80 -1.69 -11.38
N LYS A 13 -1.89 -1.66 -12.15
CA LYS A 13 -1.83 -2.01 -13.57
C LYS A 13 -0.90 -1.08 -14.33
N LEU A 14 -0.99 0.23 -14.08
CA LEU A 14 -0.12 1.20 -14.72
C LEU A 14 1.35 0.97 -14.34
N TYR A 15 1.61 0.65 -13.07
CA TYR A 15 2.94 0.30 -12.62
C TYR A 15 3.47 -0.95 -13.36
N ASP A 16 2.65 -2.00 -13.45
CA ASP A 16 3.04 -3.25 -14.13
C ASP A 16 3.34 -3.02 -15.60
N GLU A 17 2.65 -2.08 -16.23
CA GLU A 17 2.88 -1.68 -17.61
C GLU A 17 4.06 -0.71 -17.76
N LYS A 18 4.75 -0.41 -16.67
CA LYS A 18 5.88 0.54 -16.61
C LYS A 18 5.50 1.97 -16.99
N LYS A 19 4.23 2.31 -16.81
CA LYS A 19 3.72 3.67 -17.01
C LYS A 19 3.79 4.43 -15.67
N PHE A 20 5.01 4.70 -15.24
CA PHE A 20 5.27 5.19 -13.88
C PHE A 20 4.68 6.57 -13.61
N ILE A 21 4.78 7.50 -14.56
CA ILE A 21 4.21 8.84 -14.40
C ILE A 21 2.69 8.74 -14.29
N ASP A 22 2.06 7.93 -15.14
CA ASP A 22 0.61 7.73 -15.12
C ASP A 22 0.18 7.06 -13.79
N ALA A 23 0.98 6.12 -13.30
CA ALA A 23 0.71 5.46 -12.02
C ALA A 23 0.72 6.48 -10.87
N ILE A 24 1.72 7.35 -10.82
CA ILE A 24 1.83 8.40 -9.80
C ILE A 24 0.63 9.34 -9.88
N ASN A 25 0.28 9.78 -11.09
CA ASN A 25 -0.86 10.68 -11.30
C ASN A 25 -2.17 10.04 -10.85
N ARG A 26 -2.33 8.74 -11.12
CA ARG A 26 -3.51 7.98 -10.67
C ARG A 26 -3.62 7.98 -9.16
N VAL A 27 -2.51 7.69 -8.47
CA VAL A 27 -2.50 7.69 -7.00
C VAL A 27 -2.85 9.08 -6.47
N ASP A 28 -2.20 10.10 -7.00
CA ASP A 28 -2.39 11.47 -6.52
C ASP A 28 -3.80 11.99 -6.78
N SER A 29 -4.46 11.53 -7.83
CA SER A 29 -5.78 12.03 -8.22
C SER A 29 -6.86 11.81 -7.16
N CYS A 30 -6.76 10.73 -6.39
CA CYS A 30 -7.79 10.37 -5.42
C CYS A 30 -7.27 10.16 -4.00
N PHE A 31 -5.96 10.37 -3.77
CA PHE A 31 -5.39 10.13 -2.44
C PHE A 31 -6.08 10.95 -1.36
N ASN A 32 -6.46 12.20 -1.65
CA ASN A 32 -7.14 13.05 -0.67
C ASN A 32 -8.51 12.52 -0.25
N ILE A 33 -9.12 11.67 -1.08
CA ILE A 33 -10.44 11.10 -0.77
C ILE A 33 -10.30 9.98 0.27
N TRP A 34 -9.31 9.10 0.10
CA TRP A 34 -9.22 7.87 0.91
C TRP A 34 -8.02 7.79 1.83
N GLY A 35 -6.93 8.48 1.50
CA GLY A 35 -5.69 8.43 2.27
C GLY A 35 -5.84 8.84 3.72
N PRO A 36 -6.44 10.02 4.02
CA PRO A 36 -6.58 10.47 5.41
C PRO A 36 -7.39 9.51 6.28
N GLU A 37 -8.49 8.98 5.76
CA GLU A 37 -9.31 8.02 6.52
C GLU A 37 -8.56 6.72 6.78
N ALA A 38 -7.86 6.20 5.77
CA ALA A 38 -7.05 4.98 5.94
C ALA A 38 -5.93 5.19 6.95
N GLY A 39 -5.25 6.34 6.89
CA GLY A 39 -4.22 6.69 7.85
C GLY A 39 -4.75 6.77 9.27
N GLN A 40 -5.94 7.34 9.44
CA GLN A 40 -6.58 7.43 10.75
C GLN A 40 -6.94 6.04 11.30
N LYS A 41 -7.44 5.15 10.45
CA LYS A 41 -7.73 3.77 10.86
C LYS A 41 -6.46 3.04 11.31
N GLN A 42 -5.36 3.23 10.59
CA GLN A 42 -4.07 2.64 10.95
C GLN A 42 -3.57 3.22 12.29
N LYS A 43 -3.70 4.53 12.47
CA LYS A 43 -3.29 5.18 13.71
C LYS A 43 -4.05 4.63 14.91
N ILE A 44 -5.35 4.39 14.76
CA ILE A 44 -6.16 3.83 15.86
C ILE A 44 -5.64 2.45 16.26
N ILE A 45 -5.28 1.61 15.29
CA ILE A 45 -4.72 0.29 15.57
C ILE A 45 -3.40 0.41 16.33
N HIS A 46 -2.51 1.32 15.90
CA HIS A 46 -1.23 1.58 16.58
C HIS A 46 -1.47 2.04 18.03
N ASP A 47 -2.36 3.02 18.21
CA ASP A 47 -2.61 3.60 19.52
C ASP A 47 -3.22 2.60 20.51
N LYS A 48 -4.00 1.65 20.00
CA LYS A 48 -4.60 0.59 20.82
C LYS A 48 -3.69 -0.61 21.02
N GLY A 49 -2.52 -0.62 20.42
CA GLY A 49 -1.59 -1.74 20.50
C GLY A 49 -2.11 -3.03 19.90
N LYS A 50 -3.04 -2.95 18.96
CA LYS A 50 -3.59 -4.15 18.30
C LYS A 50 -2.64 -4.66 17.24
N SER A 51 -2.63 -6.00 17.05
CA SER A 51 -1.83 -6.62 16.01
C SER A 51 -2.52 -6.50 14.64
N CYS A 52 -1.70 -6.53 13.59
CA CYS A 52 -2.19 -6.56 12.23
C CYS A 52 -2.65 -7.97 11.83
N PRO A 53 -3.48 -8.10 10.77
CA PRO A 53 -3.80 -9.42 10.22
C PRO A 53 -2.56 -10.17 9.76
N LYS A 54 -2.67 -11.49 9.65
CA LYS A 54 -1.56 -12.35 9.24
C LYS A 54 -1.19 -12.15 7.77
N ILE A 55 0.05 -12.50 7.46
CA ILE A 55 0.62 -12.52 6.11
C ILE A 55 0.76 -13.97 5.67
N GLY A 56 0.81 -14.20 4.37
CA GLY A 56 1.00 -15.52 3.81
C GLY A 56 -0.31 -16.23 3.49
N LYS A 57 -0.28 -17.54 3.54
CA LYS A 57 -1.48 -18.35 3.37
C LYS A 57 -2.29 -18.29 4.66
N VAL A 58 -3.50 -17.80 4.56
CA VAL A 58 -4.33 -17.55 5.75
C VAL A 58 -5.62 -18.36 5.69
N SER A 59 -6.22 -18.59 6.86
CA SER A 59 -7.52 -19.23 6.97
C SER A 59 -8.63 -18.31 6.45
N SER A 60 -9.82 -18.86 6.22
CA SER A 60 -10.99 -18.07 5.84
C SER A 60 -11.31 -17.01 6.88
N ARG A 61 -11.12 -17.32 8.16
CA ARG A 61 -11.35 -16.39 9.26
C ARG A 61 -10.38 -15.20 9.19
N GLU A 62 -9.10 -15.47 8.94
CA GLU A 62 -8.10 -14.41 8.80
C GLU A 62 -8.37 -13.58 7.54
N LYS A 63 -8.76 -14.23 6.45
CA LYS A 63 -9.11 -13.52 5.22
C LYS A 63 -10.25 -12.53 5.45
N ARG A 64 -11.26 -12.89 6.24
CA ARG A 64 -12.35 -11.98 6.57
C ARG A 64 -11.86 -10.75 7.33
N LYS A 65 -10.87 -10.92 8.23
CA LYS A 65 -10.27 -9.79 8.95
C LYS A 65 -9.53 -8.86 7.99
N ILE A 66 -8.81 -9.43 7.03
CA ILE A 66 -8.10 -8.68 6.00
C ILE A 66 -9.11 -7.89 5.15
N ASP A 67 -10.16 -8.55 4.70
CA ASP A 67 -11.17 -7.94 3.83
C ASP A 67 -11.92 -6.79 4.51
N LYS A 68 -12.10 -6.83 5.82
CA LYS A 68 -12.70 -5.72 6.57
C LYS A 68 -11.86 -4.45 6.52
N ASN A 69 -10.55 -4.58 6.34
CA ASN A 69 -9.61 -3.47 6.29
C ASN A 69 -9.42 -2.98 4.85
N TYR A 70 -10.42 -3.12 4.00
CA TYR A 70 -10.29 -2.85 2.57
C TYR A 70 -9.68 -1.47 2.27
N LEU A 71 -10.07 -0.43 3.01
CA LEU A 71 -9.58 0.91 2.75
C LEU A 71 -8.09 1.04 3.07
N MET A 72 -7.64 0.48 4.21
CA MET A 72 -6.21 0.43 4.53
C MET A 72 -5.44 -0.39 3.49
N ASN A 73 -6.02 -1.49 3.02
CA ASN A 73 -5.40 -2.33 2.00
C ASN A 73 -5.20 -1.55 0.70
N ASP A 74 -6.25 -0.89 0.24
CA ASP A 74 -6.22 -0.15 -1.03
C ASP A 74 -5.24 1.03 -0.98
N VAL A 75 -5.25 1.79 0.11
CA VAL A 75 -4.34 2.92 0.29
C VAL A 75 -2.88 2.44 0.42
N SER A 76 -2.66 1.32 1.10
CA SER A 76 -1.32 0.72 1.20
C SER A 76 -0.74 0.36 -0.16
N VAL A 77 -1.57 -0.25 -1.01
CA VAL A 77 -1.16 -0.59 -2.39
C VAL A 77 -0.86 0.68 -3.19
N ALA A 78 -1.73 1.69 -3.10
CA ALA A 78 -1.52 2.94 -3.81
C ALA A 78 -0.21 3.63 -3.39
N LEU A 79 0.08 3.65 -2.09
CA LEU A 79 1.33 4.22 -1.58
C LEU A 79 2.55 3.43 -2.07
N TRP A 80 2.44 2.11 -2.09
CA TRP A 80 3.48 1.23 -2.63
C TRP A 80 3.74 1.55 -4.10
N VAL A 81 2.67 1.65 -4.90
CA VAL A 81 2.77 1.96 -6.34
C VAL A 81 3.48 3.30 -6.56
N LYS A 82 3.08 4.33 -5.82
CA LYS A 82 3.70 5.64 -5.97
C LYS A 82 5.17 5.61 -5.60
N ALA A 83 5.51 5.00 -4.48
CA ALA A 83 6.90 4.90 -4.03
C ALA A 83 7.77 4.15 -5.03
N ARG A 84 7.29 2.99 -5.50
CA ARG A 84 8.01 2.18 -6.48
C ARG A 84 8.16 2.92 -7.82
N SER A 85 7.11 3.61 -8.25
CA SER A 85 7.16 4.37 -9.50
C SER A 85 8.17 5.51 -9.45
N LEU A 86 8.20 6.25 -8.33
CA LEU A 86 9.20 7.31 -8.13
C LEU A 86 10.62 6.74 -8.10
N HIS A 87 10.80 5.58 -7.46
CA HIS A 87 12.09 4.91 -7.40
C HIS A 87 12.58 4.52 -8.82
N GLU A 88 11.69 3.93 -9.60
CA GLU A 88 12.00 3.55 -10.99
C GLU A 88 12.36 4.75 -11.86
N LEU A 89 11.77 5.91 -11.58
CA LEU A 89 12.08 7.16 -12.28
C LEU A 89 13.31 7.87 -11.71
N ASN A 90 14.00 7.27 -10.75
CA ASN A 90 15.17 7.83 -10.08
C ASN A 90 14.88 9.15 -9.34
N GLU A 91 13.64 9.35 -8.93
CA GLU A 91 13.21 10.46 -8.08
C GLU A 91 13.42 10.08 -6.62
N ILE A 92 14.70 10.00 -6.20
CA ILE A 92 15.09 9.33 -4.95
C ILE A 92 14.52 10.00 -3.71
N GLU A 93 14.59 11.33 -3.61
CA GLU A 93 14.08 12.01 -2.42
C GLU A 93 12.56 11.88 -2.27
N LEU A 94 11.84 11.98 -3.38
CA LEU A 94 10.39 11.77 -3.37
C LEU A 94 10.05 10.32 -3.08
N ALA A 95 10.85 9.38 -3.59
CA ALA A 95 10.67 7.96 -3.31
C ALA A 95 10.84 7.66 -1.82
N LYS A 96 11.88 8.21 -1.18
CA LYS A 96 12.09 8.04 0.26
C LYS A 96 10.87 8.49 1.06
N LYS A 97 10.33 9.64 0.72
CA LYS A 97 9.15 10.20 1.40
C LYS A 97 7.92 9.30 1.22
N SER A 98 7.69 8.82 0.01
CA SER A 98 6.56 7.93 -0.28
C SER A 98 6.74 6.56 0.38
N TYR A 99 7.96 6.03 0.41
CA TYR A 99 8.24 4.79 1.15
C TYR A 99 7.90 4.96 2.64
N GLY A 100 8.26 6.09 3.23
CA GLY A 100 7.92 6.35 4.64
C GLY A 100 6.42 6.29 4.91
N ARG A 101 5.61 6.86 4.03
CA ARG A 101 4.16 6.79 4.15
C ARG A 101 3.63 5.37 3.99
N CYS A 102 4.21 4.62 3.06
CA CYS A 102 3.84 3.21 2.85
C CYS A 102 4.16 2.36 4.08
N VAL A 103 5.35 2.55 4.65
CA VAL A 103 5.81 1.82 5.85
C VAL A 103 4.89 2.08 7.04
N TYR A 104 4.29 3.25 7.14
CA TYR A 104 3.35 3.57 8.20
C TYR A 104 2.12 2.65 8.19
N MET A 105 1.69 2.22 7.03
CA MET A 105 0.48 1.42 6.83
C MET A 105 0.73 -0.06 7.09
N THR A 106 1.14 -0.39 8.31
CA THR A 106 1.61 -1.74 8.66
C THR A 106 0.55 -2.83 8.54
N CYS A 107 -0.72 -2.49 8.63
CA CYS A 107 -1.80 -3.49 8.59
C CYS A 107 -2.43 -3.68 7.21
N GLY A 108 -1.98 -2.95 6.20
CA GLY A 108 -2.45 -3.16 4.83
C GLY A 108 -1.98 -4.49 4.27
N ARG A 109 -2.83 -5.15 3.50
CA ARG A 109 -2.53 -6.45 2.90
C ARG A 109 -2.94 -6.44 1.43
N GLN A 110 -2.15 -7.11 0.61
CA GLN A 110 -2.44 -7.28 -0.82
C GLN A 110 -2.42 -8.77 -1.15
N TRP A 111 -3.38 -9.17 -1.96
CA TRP A 111 -3.47 -10.55 -2.45
C TRP A 111 -2.48 -10.76 -3.59
N ASP A 112 -1.72 -11.88 -3.51
CA ASP A 112 -0.91 -12.37 -4.62
C ASP A 112 -1.71 -13.45 -5.34
N PRO A 113 -1.82 -13.40 -6.68
CA PRO A 113 -2.57 -14.42 -7.42
C PRO A 113 -2.08 -15.86 -7.20
N ASN A 114 -0.86 -16.03 -6.71
CA ASN A 114 -0.31 -17.35 -6.39
C ASN A 114 -0.85 -17.92 -5.08
N GLY A 115 -1.66 -17.18 -4.33
CA GLY A 115 -2.44 -17.73 -3.22
C GLY A 115 -2.04 -17.29 -1.82
N TRP A 116 -1.44 -16.13 -1.66
CA TRP A 116 -1.09 -15.61 -0.33
C TRP A 116 -1.27 -14.10 -0.26
N PHE A 117 -1.30 -13.59 0.99
CA PHE A 117 -1.31 -12.14 1.24
C PHE A 117 0.10 -11.66 1.58
N TRP A 118 0.46 -10.49 1.07
CA TRP A 118 1.73 -9.83 1.39
C TRP A 118 1.46 -8.43 1.95
N SER A 119 2.50 -7.86 2.57
CA SER A 119 2.42 -6.53 3.19
C SER A 119 3.12 -5.50 2.33
N PRO A 120 2.40 -4.53 1.75
CA PRO A 120 3.06 -3.41 1.08
C PRO A 120 4.04 -2.67 1.99
N ALA A 121 3.71 -2.49 3.28
CA ALA A 121 4.59 -1.80 4.22
C ALA A 121 5.93 -2.52 4.41
N ILE A 122 5.92 -3.84 4.59
CA ILE A 122 7.15 -4.62 4.75
C ILE A 122 7.99 -4.53 3.47
N ASN A 123 7.35 -4.64 2.31
CA ASN A 123 8.04 -4.55 1.03
C ASN A 123 8.63 -3.15 0.83
N CYS A 124 7.88 -2.09 1.16
CA CYS A 124 8.39 -0.71 1.11
C CYS A 124 9.60 -0.52 2.02
N ALA A 125 9.57 -1.10 3.23
CA ALA A 125 10.69 -0.99 4.16
C ALA A 125 11.96 -1.62 3.57
N SER A 126 11.82 -2.75 2.88
CA SER A 126 12.94 -3.41 2.21
C SER A 126 13.57 -2.53 1.14
N TYR A 127 12.76 -1.92 0.28
CA TYR A 127 13.26 -1.00 -0.74
C TYR A 127 13.82 0.29 -0.16
N ALA A 128 13.19 0.81 0.90
CA ALA A 128 13.66 2.04 1.55
C ALA A 128 15.09 1.88 2.09
N ARG A 129 15.42 0.69 2.61
CA ARG A 129 16.77 0.42 3.11
C ARG A 129 17.84 0.54 2.03
N GLU A 130 17.49 0.26 0.78
CA GLU A 130 18.43 0.40 -0.34
C GLU A 130 18.79 1.86 -0.63
N LEU A 131 17.98 2.80 -0.16
CA LEU A 131 18.16 4.23 -0.41
C LEU A 131 18.84 4.95 0.75
N VAL A 132 19.20 4.24 1.80
CA VAL A 132 19.95 4.82 2.94
C VAL A 132 21.43 4.81 2.59
N ASP A 133 22.05 5.98 2.69
CA ASP A 133 23.48 6.14 2.43
C ASP A 133 24.35 5.69 3.61
#